data_c6ab5f39b4bb92a97196e730171ea7b8
#
_entry.id   c6ab5f39b4bb92a97196e730171ea7b8
#
_cell.length_a   1.000
_cell.length_b   1.000
_cell.length_c   1.000
_cell.angle_alpha   90.00
_cell.angle_beta   90.00
_cell.angle_gamma   90.00
#
_symmetry.space_group_name_H-M   'P 1'
#
loop_
_entity.id
_entity.type
_entity.pdbx_description
1 polymer ?
#
loop_
_entity_poly.entity_id
_entity_poly.type
_entity_poly.pdbx_seq_one_letter_code
_entity_poly.pdbx_strand_id
1 'polypeptide(L)'
;MYADAADGCGMVDRWHVANDPTRDFYVVLKVFAGYRTCADQPQSWHQYAPSSRTDHQTSFSYAISPEFDLTGPDPQRLPRDLPAFQTAVRSMMASGEPWQLVTTFNEWGENSATESAQEWASPSGFGQYLDALHNNGQ
;
A
#
# COMPACT_ATOMS: atom_id res chain seq x y z
N MET A 1 -13.44 -0.41 -1.90
CA MET A 1 -14.37 -1.03 -0.91
C MET A 1 -13.52 -1.83 0.06
N TYR A 2 -13.65 -1.59 1.35
CA TYR A 2 -12.92 -2.35 2.37
C TYR A 2 -13.78 -3.55 2.77
N ALA A 3 -13.21 -4.77 2.67
CA ALA A 3 -13.76 -5.90 3.37
C ALA A 3 -13.39 -5.74 4.84
N ASP A 4 -14.36 -5.59 5.73
CA ASP A 4 -14.08 -5.65 7.15
C ASP A 4 -13.92 -7.11 7.62
N ALA A 5 -13.46 -7.30 8.85
CA ALA A 5 -13.25 -8.64 9.38
C ALA A 5 -14.55 -9.46 9.49
N ALA A 6 -15.71 -8.81 9.58
CA ALA A 6 -16.99 -9.46 9.66
C ALA A 6 -17.47 -10.00 8.30
N ASP A 7 -17.02 -9.37 7.21
CA ASP A 7 -17.37 -9.78 5.85
C ASP A 7 -16.42 -10.86 5.30
N GLY A 8 -15.13 -10.76 5.63
CA GLY A 8 -14.13 -11.80 5.41
C GLY A 8 -14.24 -12.52 4.05
N CYS A 9 -14.29 -13.83 4.08
CA CYS A 9 -14.41 -14.66 2.87
C CYS A 9 -15.70 -14.41 2.08
N GLY A 10 -16.78 -13.95 2.71
CA GLY A 10 -18.02 -13.63 2.00
C GLY A 10 -17.85 -12.54 0.93
N MET A 11 -16.87 -11.64 1.07
CA MET A 11 -16.52 -10.70 0.01
C MET A 11 -15.92 -11.43 -1.21
N VAL A 12 -15.06 -12.41 -0.95
CA VAL A 12 -14.43 -13.24 -2.01
C VAL A 12 -15.51 -13.97 -2.78
N ASP A 13 -16.42 -14.64 -2.06
CA ASP A 13 -17.53 -15.42 -2.66
C ASP A 13 -18.41 -14.54 -3.55
N ARG A 14 -18.74 -13.33 -3.09
CA ARG A 14 -19.54 -12.38 -3.90
C ARG A 14 -18.81 -11.96 -5.17
N TRP A 15 -17.54 -11.68 -5.12
CA TRP A 15 -16.75 -11.33 -6.30
C TRP A 15 -16.56 -12.53 -7.22
N HIS A 16 -16.40 -13.73 -6.67
CA HIS A 16 -16.34 -14.97 -7.47
C HIS A 16 -17.65 -15.17 -8.28
N VAL A 17 -18.81 -15.01 -7.63
CA VAL A 17 -20.11 -15.10 -8.32
C VAL A 17 -20.32 -13.97 -9.33
N ALA A 18 -19.85 -12.75 -9.04
CA ALA A 18 -19.95 -11.61 -9.94
C ALA A 18 -19.02 -11.72 -11.16
N ASN A 19 -17.94 -12.49 -11.05
CA ASN A 19 -16.93 -12.67 -12.10
C ASN A 19 -17.30 -13.87 -12.99
N ASP A 20 -18.23 -13.66 -13.90
CA ASP A 20 -18.63 -14.66 -14.90
C ASP A 20 -17.84 -14.49 -16.22
N PRO A 21 -17.86 -15.47 -17.13
CA PRO A 21 -17.12 -15.41 -18.40
C PRO A 21 -17.44 -14.20 -19.30
N THR A 22 -18.52 -13.49 -19.02
CA THR A 22 -18.90 -12.30 -19.79
C THR A 22 -18.38 -11.01 -19.17
N ARG A 23 -17.81 -11.06 -17.96
CA ARG A 23 -17.39 -9.89 -17.17
C ARG A 23 -15.94 -9.89 -16.74
N ASP A 24 -15.22 -10.93 -16.90
CA ASP A 24 -13.77 -11.15 -16.71
C ASP A 24 -13.02 -10.03 -15.93
N PHE A 25 -13.37 -9.87 -14.66
CA PHE A 25 -12.72 -8.90 -13.76
C PHE A 25 -11.44 -9.48 -13.19
N TYR A 26 -10.36 -8.70 -13.16
CA TYR A 26 -9.21 -9.00 -12.32
C TYR A 26 -9.47 -8.39 -10.93
N VAL A 27 -9.77 -9.24 -9.97
CA VAL A 27 -10.19 -8.83 -8.62
C VAL A 27 -8.99 -8.85 -7.67
N VAL A 28 -8.68 -7.69 -7.08
CA VAL A 28 -7.66 -7.53 -6.04
C VAL A 28 -8.38 -7.08 -4.77
N LEU A 29 -8.35 -7.89 -3.73
CA LEU A 29 -9.03 -7.58 -2.47
C LEU A 29 -8.04 -7.18 -1.39
N LYS A 30 -8.50 -6.37 -0.44
CA LYS A 30 -7.73 -6.03 0.75
C LYS A 30 -7.66 -7.25 1.68
N VAL A 31 -6.47 -7.55 2.19
CA VAL A 31 -6.26 -8.65 3.15
C VAL A 31 -6.99 -8.41 4.47
N PHE A 32 -7.32 -9.51 5.13
CA PHE A 32 -7.86 -9.59 6.50
C PHE A 32 -7.31 -10.83 7.19
N ALA A 33 -7.52 -10.97 8.50
CA ALA A 33 -7.03 -12.13 9.23
C ALA A 33 -7.63 -13.43 8.65
N GLY A 34 -6.78 -14.35 8.20
CA GLY A 34 -7.21 -15.62 7.63
C GLY A 34 -7.56 -15.60 6.12
N TYR A 35 -7.34 -14.51 5.41
CA TYR A 35 -7.70 -14.38 3.98
C TYR A 35 -7.19 -15.52 3.09
N ARG A 36 -5.99 -16.08 3.40
CA ARG A 36 -5.39 -17.20 2.64
C ARG A 36 -6.12 -18.53 2.79
N THR A 37 -7.03 -18.64 3.74
CA THR A 37 -7.79 -19.86 4.03
C THR A 37 -9.22 -19.84 3.48
N CYS A 38 -9.61 -18.79 2.78
CA CYS A 38 -10.90 -18.76 2.09
C CYS A 38 -10.96 -19.86 1.02
N ALA A 39 -12.11 -20.52 0.89
CA ALA A 39 -12.32 -21.60 -0.09
C ALA A 39 -12.16 -21.08 -1.51
N ASP A 40 -12.77 -19.92 -1.79
CA ASP A 40 -12.54 -19.17 -3.01
C ASP A 40 -11.47 -18.10 -2.79
N GLN A 41 -10.71 -17.77 -3.83
CA GLN A 41 -9.67 -16.78 -3.80
C GLN A 41 -9.86 -15.76 -4.94
N PRO A 42 -9.60 -14.46 -4.73
CA PRO A 42 -9.52 -13.50 -5.83
C PRO A 42 -8.23 -13.73 -6.63
N GLN A 43 -8.06 -13.02 -7.74
CA GLN A 43 -6.85 -13.09 -8.54
C GLN A 43 -5.63 -12.56 -7.79
N SER A 44 -5.80 -11.60 -6.86
CA SER A 44 -4.72 -11.13 -6.01
C SER A 44 -5.23 -10.47 -4.72
N TRP A 45 -4.27 -10.17 -3.84
CA TRP A 45 -4.50 -9.50 -2.56
C TRP A 45 -3.57 -8.31 -2.39
N HIS A 46 -4.03 -7.30 -1.66
CA HIS A 46 -3.21 -6.16 -1.28
C HIS A 46 -3.46 -5.73 0.16
N GLN A 47 -2.51 -5.02 0.75
CA GLN A 47 -2.69 -4.35 2.02
C GLN A 47 -2.60 -2.83 1.84
N TYR A 48 -3.51 -2.13 2.50
CA TYR A 48 -3.40 -0.71 2.79
C TYR A 48 -2.92 -0.55 4.23
N ALA A 49 -1.65 -0.20 4.41
CA ALA A 49 -1.00 -0.15 5.72
C ALA A 49 -0.19 1.15 5.89
N PRO A 50 -0.85 2.34 5.90
CA PRO A 50 -0.13 3.62 5.93
C PRO A 50 0.69 3.81 7.21
N SER A 51 0.27 3.22 8.32
CA SER A 51 0.99 3.28 9.61
C SER A 51 2.19 2.32 9.72
N SER A 52 2.50 1.58 8.66
CA SER A 52 3.65 0.68 8.60
C SER A 52 4.60 1.12 7.49
N ARG A 53 5.92 1.19 7.78
CA ARG A 53 6.92 1.52 6.74
C ARG A 53 6.86 0.56 5.58
N THR A 54 6.64 -0.71 5.86
CA THR A 54 6.49 -1.78 4.87
C THR A 54 5.42 -2.76 5.31
N ASP A 55 4.67 -3.30 4.35
CA ASP A 55 3.79 -4.46 4.54
C ASP A 55 3.98 -5.41 3.35
N HIS A 56 4.36 -6.64 3.62
CA HIS A 56 4.67 -7.64 2.60
C HIS A 56 3.68 -8.79 2.65
N GLN A 57 2.84 -8.88 1.66
CA GLN A 57 1.92 -10.00 1.43
C GLN A 57 2.52 -10.93 0.37
N THR A 58 3.37 -11.85 0.80
CA THR A 58 4.13 -12.76 -0.08
C THR A 58 3.27 -13.36 -1.19
N SER A 59 3.75 -13.30 -2.42
CA SER A 59 3.11 -13.70 -3.68
C SER A 59 1.99 -12.76 -4.15
N PHE A 60 1.74 -11.64 -3.46
CA PHE A 60 0.66 -10.73 -3.81
C PHE A 60 1.09 -9.27 -3.88
N SER A 61 1.52 -8.68 -2.78
CA SER A 61 1.80 -7.25 -2.76
C SER A 61 2.87 -6.84 -1.77
N TYR A 62 3.58 -5.77 -2.10
CA TYR A 62 4.46 -5.08 -1.18
C TYR A 62 4.03 -3.61 -1.10
N ALA A 63 3.59 -3.16 0.06
CA ALA A 63 3.19 -1.79 0.31
C ALA A 63 4.24 -1.05 1.14
N ILE A 64 4.46 0.23 0.83
CA ILE A 64 5.35 1.12 1.59
C ILE A 64 4.65 2.43 1.91
N SER A 65 5.06 3.07 3.01
CA SER A 65 4.55 4.39 3.42
C SER A 65 5.69 5.32 3.85
N PRO A 66 5.66 6.62 3.48
CA PRO A 66 6.68 7.60 3.88
C PRO A 66 6.52 8.05 5.33
N GLU A 67 5.28 8.11 5.81
CA GLU A 67 4.89 8.61 7.12
C GLU A 67 3.44 8.21 7.41
N PHE A 68 3.04 8.21 8.66
CA PHE A 68 1.65 8.20 9.06
C PHE A 68 1.46 8.87 10.42
N ASP A 69 0.66 9.91 10.42
CA ASP A 69 0.24 10.60 11.63
C ASP A 69 -1.16 11.19 11.40
N LEU A 70 -2.09 10.85 12.25
CA LEU A 70 -3.41 11.47 12.23
C LEU A 70 -3.35 12.83 12.89
N THR A 71 -3.95 13.81 12.27
CA THR A 71 -4.11 15.16 12.88
C THR A 71 -4.89 15.04 14.19
N GLY A 72 -4.20 15.16 15.32
CA GLY A 72 -4.81 15.01 16.64
C GLY A 72 -3.78 14.88 17.77
N PRO A 73 -4.25 14.61 18.99
CA PRO A 73 -3.37 14.50 20.16
C PRO A 73 -2.64 13.15 20.27
N ASP A 74 -2.92 12.20 19.38
CA ASP A 74 -2.29 10.89 19.41
C ASP A 74 -0.80 10.97 19.01
N PRO A 75 0.07 10.12 19.56
CA PRO A 75 1.48 10.11 19.17
C PRO A 75 1.62 9.66 17.71
N GLN A 76 2.57 10.28 17.00
CA GLN A 76 2.94 9.90 15.64
C GLN A 76 3.22 8.38 15.55
N ARG A 77 2.53 7.71 14.64
CA ARG A 77 2.61 6.25 14.50
C ARG A 77 3.76 5.78 13.62
N LEU A 78 4.08 6.56 12.59
CA LEU A 78 5.19 6.29 11.67
C LEU A 78 5.87 7.63 11.35
N PRO A 79 7.09 7.90 11.85
CA PRO A 79 7.80 9.14 11.57
C PRO A 79 8.25 9.21 10.11
N ARG A 80 8.28 10.43 9.54
CA ARG A 80 8.86 10.70 8.24
C ARG A 80 10.39 10.55 8.31
N ASP A 81 10.91 9.64 7.50
CA ASP A 81 12.33 9.27 7.48
C ASP A 81 12.71 8.88 6.05
N LEU A 82 13.38 9.77 5.33
CA LEU A 82 13.76 9.54 3.93
C LEU A 82 14.70 8.35 3.76
N PRO A 83 15.80 8.19 4.54
CA PRO A 83 16.66 7.00 4.45
C PRO A 83 15.90 5.68 4.67
N ALA A 84 15.00 5.63 5.64
CA ALA A 84 14.18 4.46 5.88
C ALA A 84 13.19 4.21 4.71
N PHE A 85 12.60 5.26 4.15
CA PHE A 85 11.74 5.15 2.96
C PHE A 85 12.51 4.66 1.73
N GLN A 86 13.71 5.20 1.47
CA GLN A 86 14.58 4.72 0.39
C GLN A 86 14.91 3.23 0.54
N THR A 87 15.16 2.78 1.78
CA THR A 87 15.37 1.35 2.07
C THR A 87 14.11 0.53 1.79
N ALA A 88 12.93 1.05 2.14
CA ALA A 88 11.65 0.40 1.84
C ALA A 88 11.41 0.28 0.33
N VAL A 89 11.73 1.34 -0.46
CA VAL A 89 11.67 1.30 -1.94
C VAL A 89 12.56 0.19 -2.47
N ARG A 90 13.82 0.10 -2.04
CA ARG A 90 14.74 -0.99 -2.48
C ARG A 90 14.20 -2.37 -2.15
N SER A 91 13.63 -2.55 -0.95
CA SER A 91 13.04 -3.81 -0.53
C SER A 91 11.82 -4.18 -1.35
N MET A 92 10.96 -3.20 -1.63
CA MET A 92 9.79 -3.37 -2.50
C MET A 92 10.21 -3.79 -3.91
N MET A 93 11.18 -3.12 -4.52
CA MET A 93 11.72 -3.48 -5.84
C MET A 93 12.33 -4.89 -5.85
N ALA A 94 13.10 -5.23 -4.82
CA ALA A 94 13.74 -6.54 -4.70
C ALA A 94 12.74 -7.68 -4.43
N SER A 95 11.55 -7.39 -3.92
CA SER A 95 10.54 -8.41 -3.62
C SER A 95 10.01 -9.12 -4.85
N GLY A 96 9.97 -8.43 -6.00
CA GLY A 96 9.38 -8.95 -7.23
C GLY A 96 7.86 -9.17 -7.16
N GLU A 97 7.20 -8.66 -6.12
CA GLU A 97 5.75 -8.84 -5.97
C GLU A 97 4.97 -8.17 -7.11
N PRO A 98 3.85 -8.77 -7.58
CA PRO A 98 3.07 -8.25 -8.70
C PRO A 98 2.46 -6.88 -8.40
N TRP A 99 2.12 -6.59 -7.13
CA TRP A 99 1.62 -5.29 -6.71
C TRP A 99 2.63 -4.59 -5.81
N GLN A 100 3.22 -3.51 -6.31
CA GLN A 100 4.12 -2.62 -5.58
C GLN A 100 3.39 -1.32 -5.32
N LEU A 101 3.06 -1.05 -4.07
CA LEU A 101 2.11 -0.02 -3.66
C LEU A 101 2.77 1.03 -2.78
N VAL A 102 2.46 2.28 -3.04
CA VAL A 102 2.87 3.41 -2.19
C VAL A 102 1.62 4.04 -1.55
N THR A 103 1.65 4.15 -0.26
CA THR A 103 0.58 4.74 0.54
C THR A 103 1.09 6.03 1.17
N THR A 104 0.83 7.23 0.60
CA THR A 104 -0.04 7.56 -0.53
C THR A 104 0.62 8.59 -1.44
N PHE A 105 -0.07 9.01 -2.53
CA PHE A 105 0.42 10.13 -3.34
C PHE A 105 0.16 11.46 -2.61
N ASN A 106 -1.07 11.74 -2.19
CA ASN A 106 -1.50 13.06 -1.69
C ASN A 106 -2.44 13.03 -0.47
N GLU A 107 -2.34 12.02 0.39
CA GLU A 107 -3.13 11.98 1.63
C GLU A 107 -2.44 12.83 2.73
N TRP A 108 -2.63 14.15 2.62
CA TRP A 108 -2.05 15.14 3.53
C TRP A 108 -2.64 15.06 4.94
N GLY A 109 -3.92 14.69 5.05
CA GLY A 109 -4.60 14.54 6.33
C GLY A 109 -4.04 13.43 7.22
N GLU A 110 -3.39 12.44 6.60
CA GLU A 110 -2.70 11.33 7.28
C GLU A 110 -1.17 11.49 7.28
N ASN A 111 -0.64 12.62 6.79
CA ASN A 111 0.79 12.89 6.60
C ASN A 111 1.51 11.83 5.74
N SER A 112 0.79 10.97 5.02
CA SER A 112 1.37 9.90 4.21
C SER A 112 1.68 10.32 2.77
N ALA A 113 1.56 11.62 2.45
CA ALA A 113 1.78 12.14 1.11
C ALA A 113 3.25 11.97 0.65
N THR A 114 3.43 11.53 -0.60
CA THR A 114 4.71 11.55 -1.33
C THR A 114 4.77 12.69 -2.36
N GLU A 115 3.64 13.36 -2.63
CA GLU A 115 3.55 14.52 -3.50
C GLU A 115 4.59 15.59 -3.11
N SER A 116 5.05 16.38 -4.09
CA SER A 116 6.06 17.40 -3.86
C SER A 116 5.61 18.46 -2.85
N ALA A 117 6.51 18.81 -1.92
CA ALA A 117 6.32 19.85 -0.93
C ALA A 117 7.62 20.62 -0.65
N GLN A 118 7.50 21.81 -0.05
CA GLN A 118 8.67 22.62 0.30
C GLN A 118 9.57 21.92 1.33
N GLU A 119 8.97 21.19 2.27
CA GLU A 119 9.67 20.51 3.37
C GLU A 119 10.64 19.44 2.89
N TRP A 120 10.37 18.84 1.73
CA TRP A 120 11.24 17.83 1.11
C TRP A 120 11.52 18.14 -0.36
N ALA A 121 11.67 19.44 -0.66
CA ALA A 121 12.06 19.88 -1.99
C ALA A 121 13.38 19.24 -2.45
N SER A 122 13.51 19.05 -3.76
CA SER A 122 14.72 18.50 -4.39
C SER A 122 15.06 19.24 -5.68
N PRO A 123 16.30 19.13 -6.20
CA PRO A 123 16.71 19.78 -7.44
C PRO A 123 15.89 19.35 -8.67
N SER A 124 15.25 18.18 -8.65
CA SER A 124 14.37 17.71 -9.73
C SER A 124 13.07 18.53 -9.83
N GLY A 125 12.65 19.17 -8.72
CA GLY A 125 11.35 19.83 -8.59
C GLY A 125 10.22 18.88 -8.19
N PHE A 126 10.46 17.57 -8.16
CA PHE A 126 9.43 16.57 -7.77
C PHE A 126 9.41 16.26 -6.27
N GLY A 127 10.48 16.60 -5.55
CA GLY A 127 10.61 16.29 -4.14
C GLY A 127 11.29 14.96 -3.85
N GLN A 128 11.94 14.87 -2.68
CA GLN A 128 12.83 13.76 -2.32
C GLN A 128 12.14 12.38 -2.30
N TYR A 129 10.86 12.31 -1.96
CA TYR A 129 10.11 11.05 -1.90
C TYR A 129 9.75 10.51 -3.29
N LEU A 130 9.32 11.37 -4.22
CA LEU A 130 9.12 10.97 -5.62
C LEU A 130 10.45 10.66 -6.30
N ASP A 131 11.51 11.40 -6.00
CA ASP A 131 12.85 11.09 -6.51
C ASP A 131 13.32 9.72 -6.04
N ALA A 132 13.10 9.37 -4.75
CA ALA A 132 13.45 8.05 -4.23
C ALA A 132 12.69 6.93 -4.95
N LEU A 133 11.40 7.12 -5.25
CA LEU A 133 10.62 6.14 -6.04
C LEU A 133 11.17 6.03 -7.47
N HIS A 134 11.44 7.16 -8.12
CA HIS A 134 11.92 7.20 -9.50
C HIS A 134 13.32 6.62 -9.67
N ASN A 135 14.16 6.79 -8.67
CA ASN A 135 15.56 6.34 -8.67
C ASN A 135 15.78 5.02 -7.91
N ASN A 136 14.73 4.20 -7.73
CA ASN A 136 14.81 2.89 -7.08
C ASN A 136 15.43 2.94 -5.66
N GLY A 137 15.11 3.98 -4.91
CA GLY A 137 15.57 4.15 -3.52
C GLY A 137 16.98 4.74 -3.37
N GLN A 138 17.48 5.41 -4.40
CA GLN A 138 18.75 6.17 -4.35
C GLN A 138 18.51 7.58 -3.84
#